data_11a5291a4361be4f678732640785fe75
#
_entry.id   11a5291a4361be4f678732640785fe75
#
_cell.length_a   1.000
_cell.length_b   1.000
_cell.length_c   1.000
_cell.angle_alpha   90.00
_cell.angle_beta   90.00
_cell.angle_gamma   90.00
#
_symmetry.space_group_name_H-M   'P 1'
#
loop_
_entity.id
_entity.type
_entity.pdbx_description
1 polymer ?
#
loop_
_entity_poly.entity_id
_entity_poly.type
_entity_poly.pdbx_seq_one_letter_code
_entity_poly.pdbx_strand_id
1 'polypeptide(L)'
;YQKCEVLGIVGTKNPQIGQEKFIPLEQLVSGAATEQMINMLKNVADAVSMEKLNDNLIRNFSMNRLLGFLTILDTEKILMHIEEAMKQYEFLTGRKLKNSTKINLFIHVGCLTERLIRNSAIEDYPEKDKFQKIHKKEIRQIQAAFSVIEKTYSVKIPISEIGYIYDILTGI
;
A
#
# COMPACT_ATOMS: atom_id res chain seq x y z
N TYR A 1 7.04 31.24 29.31
CA TYR A 1 6.91 30.96 27.88
C TYR A 1 7.50 29.57 27.61
N GLN A 2 6.66 28.61 27.27
CA GLN A 2 7.13 27.30 26.82
C GLN A 2 7.80 27.48 25.45
N LYS A 3 9.09 27.17 25.34
CA LYS A 3 9.80 27.17 24.05
C LYS A 3 9.23 26.02 23.20
N CYS A 4 8.52 26.33 22.12
CA CYS A 4 8.12 25.36 21.12
C CYS A 4 9.29 25.10 20.18
N GLU A 5 9.64 23.86 19.96
CA GLU A 5 10.58 23.44 18.93
C GLU A 5 9.82 23.20 17.62
N VAL A 6 10.27 23.80 16.54
CA VAL A 6 9.72 23.55 15.19
C VAL A 6 10.42 22.34 14.61
N LEU A 7 9.72 21.23 14.49
CA LEU A 7 10.24 19.97 13.95
C LEU A 7 10.32 20.00 12.43
N GLY A 8 9.36 20.67 11.77
CA GLY A 8 9.33 20.81 10.32
C GLY A 8 8.23 21.76 9.87
N ILE A 9 8.28 22.14 8.62
CA ILE A 9 7.31 23.04 7.97
C ILE A 9 6.78 22.36 6.71
N VAL A 10 5.47 22.38 6.52
CA VAL A 10 4.80 21.94 5.29
C VAL A 10 4.36 23.17 4.51
N GLY A 11 4.63 23.24 3.21
CA GLY A 11 4.23 24.39 2.41
C GLY A 11 4.49 24.24 0.91
N THR A 12 4.07 25.24 0.16
CA THR A 12 4.29 25.28 -1.30
C THR A 12 5.67 25.82 -1.69
N LYS A 13 6.30 26.61 -0.80
CA LYS A 13 7.64 27.17 -0.99
C LYS A 13 8.44 27.02 0.29
N ASN A 14 9.71 26.62 0.17
CA ASN A 14 10.61 26.54 1.31
C ASN A 14 10.94 27.95 1.83
N PRO A 15 10.70 28.26 3.12
CA PRO A 15 11.02 29.54 3.74
C PRO A 15 12.51 29.67 4.10
N GLN A 16 13.41 29.04 3.34
CA GLN A 16 14.87 29.04 3.53
C GLN A 16 15.35 28.25 4.77
N ILE A 17 14.64 27.20 5.11
CA ILE A 17 15.09 26.20 6.11
C ILE A 17 15.75 25.02 5.40
N GLY A 18 16.52 24.22 6.14
CA GLY A 18 17.12 22.99 5.60
C GLY A 18 16.06 22.08 4.96
N GLN A 19 16.43 21.40 3.86
CA GLN A 19 15.51 20.51 3.14
C GLN A 19 14.95 19.39 4.02
N GLU A 20 15.72 18.97 5.01
CA GLU A 20 15.31 17.94 5.98
C GLU A 20 14.16 18.39 6.89
N LYS A 21 13.94 19.70 7.04
CA LYS A 21 12.85 20.30 7.83
C LYS A 21 11.69 20.84 6.99
N PHE A 22 11.78 20.78 5.66
CA PHE A 22 10.73 21.27 4.78
C PHE A 22 10.10 20.14 3.98
N ILE A 23 8.78 20.05 4.03
CA ILE A 23 7.99 19.10 3.24
C ILE A 23 7.17 19.88 2.23
N PRO A 24 7.41 19.72 0.91
CA PRO A 24 6.54 20.26 -0.11
C PRO A 24 5.12 19.69 0.02
N LEU A 25 4.11 20.57 -0.03
CA LEU A 25 2.70 20.16 0.13
C LEU A 25 2.31 19.07 -0.88
N GLU A 26 2.77 19.17 -2.12
CA GLU A 26 2.52 18.18 -3.17
C GLU A 26 3.10 16.79 -2.83
N GLN A 27 4.27 16.74 -2.20
CA GLN A 27 4.89 15.49 -1.76
C GLN A 27 4.16 14.90 -0.55
N LEU A 28 3.62 15.73 0.33
CA LEU A 28 2.78 15.27 1.42
C LEU A 28 1.48 14.67 0.87
N VAL A 29 0.79 15.36 -0.03
CA VAL A 29 -0.47 14.91 -0.62
C VAL A 29 -0.29 13.65 -1.47
N SER A 30 0.85 13.52 -2.17
CA SER A 30 1.17 12.31 -2.95
C SER A 30 1.65 11.13 -2.11
N GLY A 31 1.96 11.34 -0.84
CA GLY A 31 2.56 10.34 0.04
C GLY A 31 4.08 10.16 -0.14
N ALA A 32 4.71 10.91 -1.05
CA ALA A 32 6.14 10.79 -1.32
C ALA A 32 7.01 11.25 -0.13
N ALA A 33 6.50 12.16 0.71
CA ALA A 33 7.20 12.67 1.89
C ALA A 33 6.90 11.91 3.19
N THR A 34 6.23 10.75 3.13
CA THR A 34 5.83 9.99 4.32
C THR A 34 7.04 9.60 5.18
N GLU A 35 8.11 9.12 4.57
CA GLU A 35 9.34 8.74 5.31
C GLU A 35 10.02 9.96 5.95
N GLN A 36 10.07 11.08 5.25
CA GLN A 36 10.64 12.32 5.78
C GLN A 36 9.85 12.81 7.00
N MET A 37 8.52 12.81 6.92
CA MET A 37 7.64 13.20 8.03
C MET A 37 7.81 12.26 9.24
N ILE A 38 7.89 10.94 9.01
CA ILE A 38 8.15 9.97 10.06
C ILE A 38 9.49 10.24 10.73
N ASN A 39 10.54 10.54 9.95
CA ASN A 39 11.87 10.83 10.50
C ASN A 39 11.88 12.10 11.36
N MET A 40 11.13 13.13 11.00
CA MET A 40 10.99 14.35 11.81
C MET A 40 10.33 14.08 13.17
N LEU A 41 9.42 13.11 13.25
CA LEU A 41 8.65 12.80 14.44
C LEU A 41 9.30 11.73 15.35
N LYS A 42 10.31 11.01 14.86
CA LYS A 42 10.96 9.90 15.59
C LYS A 42 11.44 10.25 17.00
N ASN A 43 11.86 11.50 17.23
CA ASN A 43 12.42 11.94 18.50
C ASN A 43 11.36 12.48 19.48
N VAL A 44 10.09 12.59 19.05
CA VAL A 44 9.01 13.18 19.85
C VAL A 44 7.84 12.23 20.08
N ALA A 45 7.80 11.11 19.39
CA ALA A 45 6.75 10.10 19.53
C ALA A 45 7.36 8.72 19.82
N ASP A 46 6.66 7.91 20.61
CA ASP A 46 7.07 6.53 20.87
C ASP A 46 6.87 5.63 19.62
N ALA A 47 7.55 4.48 19.61
CA ALA A 47 7.56 3.57 18.47
C ALA A 47 6.16 3.09 18.05
N VAL A 48 5.25 2.85 19.02
CA VAL A 48 3.88 2.38 18.75
C VAL A 48 3.05 3.48 18.09
N SER A 49 3.16 4.71 18.59
CA SER A 49 2.51 5.88 18.00
C SER A 49 3.03 6.17 16.60
N MET A 50 4.32 5.97 16.35
CA MET A 50 4.93 6.14 15.03
C MET A 50 4.45 5.08 14.04
N GLU A 51 4.33 3.82 14.45
CA GLU A 51 3.79 2.75 13.59
C GLU A 51 2.33 3.04 13.21
N LYS A 52 1.49 3.40 14.18
CA LYS A 52 0.09 3.78 13.93
C LYS A 52 -0.03 4.99 13.00
N LEU A 53 0.81 6.01 13.19
CA LEU A 53 0.82 7.19 12.33
C LEU A 53 1.18 6.79 10.89
N ASN A 54 2.22 5.99 10.72
CA ASN A 54 2.65 5.51 9.40
C ASN A 54 1.53 4.74 8.68
N ASP A 55 0.89 3.79 9.37
CA ASP A 55 -0.19 3.00 8.79
C ASP A 55 -1.40 3.87 8.42
N ASN A 56 -1.78 4.83 9.27
CA ASN A 56 -2.86 5.78 8.99
C ASN A 56 -2.55 6.67 7.77
N LEU A 57 -1.32 7.14 7.62
CA LEU A 57 -0.91 7.95 6.47
C LEU A 57 -1.00 7.15 5.18
N ILE A 58 -0.44 5.94 5.17
CA ILE A 58 -0.50 5.04 4.01
C ILE A 58 -1.96 4.77 3.62
N ARG A 59 -2.80 4.46 4.61
CA ARG A 59 -4.23 4.23 4.40
C ARG A 59 -4.93 5.44 3.79
N ASN A 60 -4.73 6.63 4.36
CA ASN A 60 -5.36 7.86 3.86
C ASN A 60 -4.91 8.22 2.45
N PHE A 61 -3.61 8.10 2.14
CA PHE A 61 -3.11 8.33 0.78
C PHE A 61 -3.69 7.34 -0.22
N SER A 62 -3.79 6.07 0.17
CA SER A 62 -4.36 5.02 -0.69
C SER A 62 -5.86 5.23 -0.88
N MET A 63 -6.60 5.62 0.16
CA MET A 63 -8.04 5.94 0.08
C MET A 63 -8.29 7.05 -0.95
N ASN A 64 -7.59 8.17 -0.84
CA ASN A 64 -7.77 9.31 -1.76
C ASN A 64 -7.50 8.92 -3.22
N ARG A 65 -6.54 8.04 -3.48
CA ARG A 65 -6.26 7.54 -4.83
C ARG A 65 -7.35 6.58 -5.31
N LEU A 66 -7.80 5.67 -4.46
CA LEU A 66 -8.82 4.67 -4.82
C LEU A 66 -10.20 5.28 -5.09
N LEU A 67 -10.58 6.34 -4.36
CA LEU A 67 -11.86 7.02 -4.57
C LEU A 67 -12.10 7.48 -6.02
N GLY A 68 -11.04 7.75 -6.77
CA GLY A 68 -11.12 8.09 -8.19
C GLY A 68 -11.29 6.89 -9.14
N PHE A 69 -11.07 5.67 -8.67
CA PHE A 69 -11.07 4.46 -9.50
C PHE A 69 -12.18 3.48 -9.16
N LEU A 70 -12.60 3.41 -7.90
CA LEU A 70 -13.65 2.49 -7.46
C LEU A 70 -15.02 3.12 -7.64
N THR A 71 -15.93 2.36 -8.21
CA THR A 71 -17.30 2.80 -8.47
C THR A 71 -18.37 1.91 -7.83
N ILE A 72 -18.03 0.67 -7.48
CA ILE A 72 -18.94 -0.33 -6.90
C ILE A 72 -18.57 -0.64 -5.46
N LEU A 73 -17.27 -0.67 -5.15
CA LEU A 73 -16.76 -1.08 -3.86
C LEU A 73 -16.78 0.06 -2.83
N ASP A 74 -17.12 -0.29 -1.60
CA ASP A 74 -16.88 0.56 -0.43
C ASP A 74 -15.38 0.63 -0.17
N THR A 75 -14.80 1.83 -0.37
CA THR A 75 -13.36 2.05 -0.30
C THR A 75 -12.78 1.74 1.08
N GLU A 76 -13.48 2.03 2.18
CA GLU A 76 -12.98 1.72 3.52
C GLU A 76 -12.92 0.22 3.77
N LYS A 77 -13.96 -0.51 3.36
CA LYS A 77 -14.01 -1.97 3.53
C LYS A 77 -12.95 -2.67 2.71
N ILE A 78 -12.76 -2.28 1.45
CA ILE A 78 -11.74 -2.92 0.62
C ILE A 78 -10.33 -2.66 1.16
N LEU A 79 -10.03 -1.43 1.63
CA LEU A 79 -8.75 -1.12 2.25
C LEU A 79 -8.49 -1.99 3.49
N MET A 80 -9.48 -2.18 4.34
CA MET A 80 -9.37 -3.05 5.53
C MET A 80 -9.01 -4.50 5.15
N HIS A 81 -9.65 -5.07 4.14
CA HIS A 81 -9.36 -6.44 3.70
C HIS A 81 -7.99 -6.54 3.01
N ILE A 82 -7.56 -5.50 2.29
CA ILE A 82 -6.21 -5.47 1.71
C ILE A 82 -5.15 -5.36 2.82
N GLU A 83 -5.37 -4.58 3.87
CA GLU A 83 -4.50 -4.54 5.05
C GLU A 83 -4.36 -5.91 5.70
N GLU A 84 -5.48 -6.62 5.86
CA GLU A 84 -5.49 -7.99 6.41
C GLU A 84 -4.66 -8.93 5.52
N ALA A 85 -4.85 -8.88 4.20
CA ALA A 85 -4.07 -9.67 3.25
C ALA A 85 -2.57 -9.35 3.32
N MET A 86 -2.20 -8.07 3.42
CA MET A 86 -0.79 -7.67 3.56
C MET A 86 -0.17 -8.17 4.88
N LYS A 87 -0.88 -8.05 6.00
CA LYS A 87 -0.44 -8.59 7.30
C LYS A 87 -0.25 -10.10 7.24
N GLN A 88 -1.17 -10.81 6.60
CA GLN A 88 -1.06 -12.25 6.41
C GLN A 88 0.15 -12.62 5.52
N TYR A 89 0.40 -11.85 4.46
CA TYR A 89 1.58 -12.05 3.62
C TYR A 89 2.90 -11.82 4.39
N GLU A 90 2.98 -10.73 5.17
CA GLU A 90 4.13 -10.45 6.04
C GLU A 90 4.36 -11.59 7.05
N PHE A 91 3.29 -12.11 7.65
CA PHE A 91 3.35 -13.25 8.58
C PHE A 91 3.87 -14.52 7.91
N LEU A 92 3.31 -14.89 6.73
CA LEU A 92 3.69 -16.10 6.00
C LEU A 92 5.12 -16.07 5.46
N THR A 93 5.62 -14.89 5.15
CA THR A 93 6.95 -14.73 4.52
C THR A 93 8.03 -14.29 5.49
N GLY A 94 7.67 -13.75 6.66
CA GLY A 94 8.59 -13.11 7.60
C GLY A 94 9.17 -11.79 7.08
N ARG A 95 8.65 -11.23 5.97
CA ARG A 95 9.14 -10.00 5.33
C ARG A 95 8.21 -8.84 5.60
N LYS A 96 8.76 -7.70 6.02
CA LYS A 96 7.99 -6.46 6.12
C LYS A 96 7.91 -5.75 4.77
N LEU A 97 6.71 -5.29 4.42
CA LEU A 97 6.46 -4.56 3.19
C LEU A 97 6.87 -3.08 3.35
N LYS A 98 7.53 -2.54 2.32
CA LYS A 98 7.83 -1.11 2.23
C LYS A 98 6.54 -0.31 2.03
N ASN A 99 6.53 0.96 2.46
CA ASN A 99 5.37 1.84 2.29
C ASN A 99 4.93 1.99 0.84
N SER A 100 5.88 2.12 -0.09
CA SER A 100 5.59 2.18 -1.52
C SER A 100 4.90 0.91 -2.03
N THR A 101 5.36 -0.26 -1.59
CA THR A 101 4.73 -1.55 -1.92
C THR A 101 3.31 -1.63 -1.36
N LYS A 102 3.08 -1.22 -0.11
CA LYS A 102 1.74 -1.18 0.51
C LYS A 102 0.80 -0.27 -0.28
N ILE A 103 1.23 0.94 -0.65
CA ILE A 103 0.41 1.88 -1.44
C ILE A 103 0.05 1.27 -2.81
N ASN A 104 1.02 0.67 -3.51
CA ASN A 104 0.79 0.04 -4.80
C ASN A 104 -0.17 -1.15 -4.68
N LEU A 105 -0.05 -1.97 -3.62
CA LEU A 105 -0.99 -3.07 -3.36
C LEU A 105 -2.41 -2.57 -3.09
N PHE A 106 -2.58 -1.51 -2.30
CA PHE A 106 -3.90 -0.92 -2.07
C PHE A 106 -4.58 -0.54 -3.39
N ILE A 107 -3.85 0.16 -4.26
CA ILE A 107 -4.40 0.62 -5.55
C ILE A 107 -4.66 -0.57 -6.47
N HIS A 108 -3.66 -1.44 -6.65
CA HIS A 108 -3.78 -2.56 -7.58
C HIS A 108 -4.87 -3.55 -7.15
N VAL A 109 -4.87 -3.99 -5.89
CA VAL A 109 -5.83 -4.98 -5.38
C VAL A 109 -7.24 -4.41 -5.28
N GLY A 110 -7.39 -3.12 -4.95
CA GLY A 110 -8.69 -2.45 -4.99
C GLY A 110 -9.29 -2.47 -6.40
N CYS A 111 -8.53 -2.01 -7.41
CA CYS A 111 -8.94 -2.04 -8.81
C CYS A 111 -9.15 -3.48 -9.33
N LEU A 112 -8.26 -4.41 -8.97
CA LEU A 112 -8.39 -5.83 -9.29
C LEU A 112 -9.72 -6.39 -8.78
N THR A 113 -10.05 -6.16 -7.51
CA THR A 113 -11.28 -6.69 -6.90
C THR A 113 -12.52 -6.19 -7.64
N GLU A 114 -12.55 -4.90 -8.02
CA GLU A 114 -13.65 -4.36 -8.82
C GLU A 114 -13.72 -4.99 -10.23
N ARG A 115 -12.57 -5.21 -10.88
CA ARG A 115 -12.52 -5.93 -12.17
C ARG A 115 -13.06 -7.36 -12.05
N LEU A 116 -12.68 -8.07 -10.97
CA LEU A 116 -13.15 -9.44 -10.74
C LEU A 116 -14.67 -9.50 -10.55
N ILE A 117 -15.26 -8.58 -9.78
CA ILE A 117 -16.72 -8.48 -9.60
C ILE A 117 -17.43 -8.20 -10.94
N ARG A 118 -16.79 -7.43 -11.80
CA ARG A 118 -17.31 -7.11 -13.17
C ARG A 118 -17.03 -8.20 -14.20
N ASN A 119 -16.40 -9.31 -13.83
CA ASN A 119 -15.93 -10.36 -14.75
C ASN A 119 -15.00 -9.82 -15.86
N SER A 120 -14.14 -8.86 -15.52
CA SER A 120 -13.18 -8.20 -16.43
C SER A 120 -11.74 -8.31 -15.92
N ALA A 121 -11.38 -9.48 -15.36
CA ALA A 121 -10.03 -9.77 -14.92
C ALA A 121 -9.01 -9.61 -16.05
N ILE A 122 -7.77 -9.25 -15.70
CA ILE A 122 -6.66 -9.29 -16.65
C ILE A 122 -6.28 -10.77 -16.85
N GLU A 123 -6.41 -11.27 -18.06
CA GLU A 123 -6.14 -12.68 -18.39
C GLU A 123 -4.69 -12.93 -18.79
N ASP A 124 -4.02 -11.91 -19.29
CA ASP A 124 -2.65 -12.00 -19.77
C ASP A 124 -1.64 -11.60 -18.70
N TYR A 125 -0.51 -12.31 -18.67
CA TYR A 125 0.66 -12.01 -17.84
C TYR A 125 1.90 -12.53 -18.57
N PRO A 126 2.99 -11.74 -18.66
CA PRO A 126 4.20 -12.13 -19.38
C PRO A 126 4.75 -13.46 -18.88
N GLU A 127 5.05 -14.37 -19.81
CA GLU A 127 5.60 -15.71 -19.50
C GLU A 127 4.82 -16.49 -18.41
N LYS A 128 3.49 -16.40 -18.40
CA LYS A 128 2.59 -16.98 -17.38
C LYS A 128 2.91 -18.43 -17.03
N ASP A 129 3.16 -19.28 -18.04
CA ASP A 129 3.47 -20.69 -17.81
C ASP A 129 4.82 -20.90 -17.12
N LYS A 130 5.81 -20.08 -17.46
CA LYS A 130 7.13 -20.09 -16.83
C LYS A 130 7.03 -19.57 -15.39
N PHE A 131 6.30 -18.48 -15.18
CA PHE A 131 6.01 -17.95 -13.85
C PHE A 131 5.40 -19.01 -12.94
N GLN A 132 4.36 -19.71 -13.38
CA GLN A 132 3.73 -20.80 -12.61
C GLN A 132 4.67 -21.95 -12.24
N LYS A 133 5.60 -22.30 -13.14
CA LYS A 133 6.54 -23.39 -12.89
C LYS A 133 7.62 -23.00 -11.88
N ILE A 134 8.14 -21.77 -11.99
CA ILE A 134 9.29 -21.31 -11.22
C ILE A 134 8.86 -20.81 -9.83
N HIS A 135 7.77 -20.03 -9.72
CA HIS A 135 7.38 -19.32 -8.51
C HIS A 135 6.25 -19.99 -7.71
N LYS A 136 6.22 -21.34 -7.69
CA LYS A 136 5.16 -22.11 -7.01
C LYS A 136 4.98 -21.76 -5.53
N LYS A 137 6.08 -21.49 -4.82
CA LYS A 137 6.04 -21.16 -3.40
C LYS A 137 5.41 -19.78 -3.19
N GLU A 138 5.89 -18.78 -3.92
CA GLU A 138 5.44 -17.40 -3.87
C GLU A 138 3.95 -17.29 -4.25
N ILE A 139 3.54 -17.98 -5.31
CA ILE A 139 2.15 -18.08 -5.74
C ILE A 139 1.26 -18.59 -4.60
N ARG A 140 1.65 -19.69 -3.93
CA ARG A 140 0.89 -20.23 -2.80
C ARG A 140 0.80 -19.26 -1.63
N GLN A 141 1.89 -18.53 -1.34
CA GLN A 141 1.93 -17.52 -0.28
C GLN A 141 0.98 -16.36 -0.60
N ILE A 142 1.00 -15.88 -1.84
CA ILE A 142 0.09 -14.81 -2.30
C ILE A 142 -1.36 -15.29 -2.25
N GLN A 143 -1.67 -16.47 -2.79
CA GLN A 143 -3.02 -17.04 -2.75
C GLN A 143 -3.54 -17.20 -1.31
N ALA A 144 -2.71 -17.70 -0.41
CA ALA A 144 -3.08 -17.83 1.00
C ALA A 144 -3.34 -16.47 1.66
N ALA A 145 -2.46 -15.50 1.43
CA ALA A 145 -2.57 -14.16 2.00
C ALA A 145 -3.82 -13.41 1.49
N PHE A 146 -4.06 -13.45 0.18
CA PHE A 146 -5.17 -12.73 -0.46
C PHE A 146 -6.50 -13.52 -0.50
N SER A 147 -6.56 -14.70 0.14
CA SER A 147 -7.79 -15.50 0.24
C SER A 147 -8.95 -14.76 0.94
N VAL A 148 -8.67 -13.79 1.79
CA VAL A 148 -9.68 -12.92 2.41
C VAL A 148 -10.46 -12.14 1.36
N ILE A 149 -9.79 -11.62 0.34
CA ILE A 149 -10.43 -10.91 -0.80
C ILE A 149 -11.36 -11.88 -1.55
N GLU A 150 -10.85 -13.06 -1.91
CA GLU A 150 -11.64 -14.06 -2.64
C GLU A 150 -12.92 -14.44 -1.88
N LYS A 151 -12.79 -14.70 -0.57
CA LYS A 151 -13.91 -15.11 0.28
C LYS A 151 -14.93 -13.99 0.48
N THR A 152 -14.44 -12.78 0.79
CA THR A 152 -15.33 -11.65 1.12
C THR A 152 -16.13 -11.19 -0.08
N TYR A 153 -15.52 -11.15 -1.25
CA TYR A 153 -16.14 -10.64 -2.47
C TYR A 153 -16.67 -11.75 -3.39
N SER A 154 -16.57 -13.03 -2.96
CA SER A 154 -17.00 -14.20 -3.75
C SER A 154 -16.39 -14.22 -5.16
N VAL A 155 -15.12 -13.88 -5.26
CA VAL A 155 -14.35 -13.82 -6.51
C VAL A 155 -13.19 -14.81 -6.48
N LYS A 156 -12.55 -15.03 -7.65
CA LYS A 156 -11.35 -15.86 -7.78
C LYS A 156 -10.25 -15.02 -8.42
N ILE A 157 -9.09 -14.94 -7.78
CA ILE A 157 -7.94 -14.23 -8.33
C ILE A 157 -7.22 -15.15 -9.32
N PRO A 158 -7.22 -14.83 -10.63
CA PRO A 158 -6.54 -15.66 -11.62
C PRO A 158 -5.02 -15.53 -11.50
N ILE A 159 -4.32 -16.51 -12.08
CA ILE A 159 -2.85 -16.58 -11.98
C ILE A 159 -2.15 -15.37 -12.61
N SER A 160 -2.73 -14.75 -13.62
CA SER A 160 -2.26 -13.53 -14.24
C SER A 160 -2.22 -12.36 -13.24
N GLU A 161 -3.30 -12.17 -12.51
CA GLU A 161 -3.38 -11.13 -11.47
C GLU A 161 -2.46 -11.43 -10.27
N ILE A 162 -2.25 -12.71 -9.94
CA ILE A 162 -1.24 -13.13 -8.95
C ILE A 162 0.16 -12.74 -9.42
N GLY A 163 0.45 -12.83 -10.71
CA GLY A 163 1.70 -12.38 -11.31
C GLY A 163 1.93 -10.88 -11.07
N TYR A 164 0.95 -10.05 -11.35
CA TYR A 164 1.05 -8.59 -11.09
C TYR A 164 1.19 -8.26 -9.60
N ILE A 165 0.52 -8.99 -8.71
CA ILE A 165 0.72 -8.85 -7.26
C ILE A 165 2.17 -9.23 -6.89
N TYR A 166 2.71 -10.30 -7.49
CA TYR A 166 4.09 -10.73 -7.29
C TYR A 166 5.09 -9.66 -7.71
N ASP A 167 4.90 -9.03 -8.88
CA ASP A 167 5.77 -7.94 -9.36
C ASP A 167 5.78 -6.76 -8.38
N ILE A 168 4.62 -6.36 -7.85
CA ILE A 168 4.53 -5.30 -6.84
C ILE A 168 5.26 -5.70 -5.55
N LEU A 169 5.12 -6.95 -5.11
CA LEU A 169 5.75 -7.46 -3.89
C LEU A 169 7.27 -7.59 -4.00
N THR A 170 7.79 -7.83 -5.20
CA THR A 170 9.21 -7.99 -5.48
C THR A 170 9.89 -6.73 -5.98
N GLY A 171 9.13 -5.76 -6.44
CA GLY A 171 9.64 -4.49 -6.98
C GLY A 171 10.20 -4.61 -8.39
N ILE A 172 9.71 -5.59 -9.17
CA ILE A 172 10.05 -5.82 -10.58
C ILE A 172 9.18 -4.94 -11.47
#